data_8ac5e7ca9138372a9caff4d2bdd3339b
#
_entry.id   8ac5e7ca9138372a9caff4d2bdd3339b
#
_cell.length_a   1.000
_cell.length_b   1.000
_cell.length_c   1.000
_cell.angle_alpha   90.00
_cell.angle_beta   90.00
_cell.angle_gamma   90.00
#
_symmetry.space_group_name_H-M   'P 1'
#
loop_
_entity.id
_entity.type
_entity.pdbx_description
1 polymer ?
#
loop_
_entity_poly.entity_id
_entity_poly.type
_entity_poly.pdbx_seq_one_letter_code
_entity_poly.pdbx_strand_id
1 'polypeptide(L)'
;MANIDIYTKATCPFCHRAKALLNSKGAAFNEIAIDGDNAKREVMIERSARTTVPQIFIDGRHIGGCDDLYELDARGGLDPLL
;
A
#
# COMPACT_ATOMS: atom_id res chain seq x y z
N MET A 1 3.29 -7.89 15.13
CA MET A 1 3.57 -6.87 14.10
C MET A 1 2.58 -7.00 12.97
N ALA A 2 2.15 -5.89 12.40
CA ALA A 2 1.22 -5.91 11.29
C ALA A 2 1.88 -6.47 10.03
N ASN A 3 1.12 -7.21 9.25
CA ASN A 3 1.53 -7.67 7.93
C ASN A 3 1.04 -6.66 6.89
N ILE A 4 1.96 -5.94 6.28
CA ILE A 4 1.64 -4.88 5.33
C ILE A 4 2.08 -5.31 3.94
N ASP A 5 1.15 -5.29 3.00
CA ASP A 5 1.42 -5.50 1.58
C ASP A 5 1.18 -4.19 0.83
N ILE A 6 2.10 -3.80 -0.02
CA ILE A 6 1.94 -2.63 -0.88
C ILE A 6 2.29 -3.00 -2.33
N TYR A 7 1.31 -2.83 -3.21
CA TYR A 7 1.49 -3.02 -4.64
C TYR A 7 1.98 -1.73 -5.27
N THR A 8 3.05 -1.79 -6.06
CA THR A 8 3.73 -0.62 -6.59
C THR A 8 4.15 -0.78 -8.04
N LYS A 9 4.56 0.33 -8.65
CA LYS A 9 5.36 0.38 -9.87
C LYS A 9 6.62 1.20 -9.62
N ALA A 10 7.69 0.91 -10.35
CA ALA A 10 8.99 1.56 -10.15
C ALA A 10 8.95 3.08 -10.38
N THR A 11 8.15 3.54 -11.34
CA THR A 11 8.04 4.96 -11.71
C THR A 11 6.77 5.61 -11.17
N CYS A 12 6.36 5.26 -9.97
CA CYS A 12 5.14 5.77 -9.36
C CYS A 12 5.49 6.70 -8.19
N PRO A 13 5.36 8.04 -8.35
CA PRO A 13 5.65 8.98 -7.27
C PRO A 13 4.78 8.74 -6.02
N PHE A 14 3.51 8.44 -6.20
CA PHE A 14 2.60 8.14 -5.08
C PHE A 14 2.99 6.87 -4.34
N CYS A 15 3.53 5.88 -5.06
CA CYS A 15 4.06 4.67 -4.43
C CYS A 15 5.24 5.02 -3.52
N HIS A 16 6.16 5.87 -3.99
CA HIS A 16 7.30 6.32 -3.20
C HIS A 16 6.87 7.09 -1.97
N ARG A 17 5.85 7.94 -2.10
CA ARG A 17 5.32 8.70 -0.96
C ARG A 17 4.66 7.79 0.08
N ALA A 18 3.90 6.81 -0.35
CA ALA A 18 3.29 5.84 0.56
C ALA A 18 4.35 5.04 1.32
N LYS A 19 5.37 4.56 0.61
CA LYS A 19 6.50 3.84 1.23
C LYS A 19 7.25 4.74 2.23
N ALA A 20 7.45 6.01 1.89
CA ALA A 20 8.12 6.95 2.78
C ALA A 20 7.35 7.13 4.09
N LEU A 21 6.03 7.22 4.03
CA LEU A 21 5.20 7.31 5.23
C LEU A 21 5.35 6.07 6.11
N LEU A 22 5.25 4.88 5.52
CA LEU A 22 5.42 3.63 6.26
C LEU A 22 6.82 3.52 6.86
N ASN A 23 7.86 3.91 6.13
CA ASN A 23 9.23 3.94 6.64
C ASN A 23 9.37 4.91 7.80
N SER A 24 8.74 6.08 7.74
CA SER A 24 8.80 7.07 8.83
C SER A 24 8.16 6.56 10.11
N LYS A 25 7.24 5.62 10.00
CA LYS A 25 6.59 4.96 11.13
C LYS A 25 7.38 3.75 11.66
N GLY A 26 8.50 3.42 11.01
CA GLY A 26 9.26 2.21 11.35
C GLY A 26 8.53 0.92 11.00
N ALA A 27 7.54 0.98 10.11
CA ALA A 27 6.75 -0.19 9.72
C ALA A 27 7.46 -0.97 8.61
N ALA A 28 7.60 -2.28 8.82
CA ALA A 28 8.08 -3.16 7.76
C ALA A 28 6.91 -3.53 6.83
N PHE A 29 7.19 -3.61 5.55
CA PHE A 29 6.16 -3.95 4.57
C PHE A 29 6.74 -4.82 3.45
N ASN A 30 5.85 -5.57 2.80
CA ASN A 30 6.17 -6.36 1.62
C ASN A 30 5.81 -5.53 0.39
N GLU A 31 6.81 -5.18 -0.39
CA GLU A 31 6.58 -4.46 -1.63
C GLU A 31 6.37 -5.46 -2.77
N ILE A 32 5.25 -5.33 -3.48
CA ILE A 32 4.89 -6.20 -4.58
C ILE A 32 4.85 -5.36 -5.85
N ALA A 33 5.94 -5.38 -6.62
CA ALA A 33 6.03 -4.63 -7.87
C ALA A 33 5.21 -5.34 -8.95
N ILE A 34 4.33 -4.59 -9.60
CA ILE A 34 3.48 -5.14 -10.66
C ILE A 34 4.01 -4.83 -12.07
N ASP A 35 5.14 -4.14 -12.17
CA ASP A 35 5.78 -3.84 -13.45
C ASP A 35 6.05 -5.11 -14.23
N GLY A 36 5.47 -5.23 -15.42
CA GLY A 36 5.68 -6.41 -16.26
C GLY A 36 5.15 -7.72 -15.69
N ASP A 37 4.32 -7.69 -14.64
CA ASP A 37 3.77 -8.88 -14.01
C ASP A 37 2.25 -8.79 -13.93
N ASN A 38 1.61 -9.28 -14.99
CA ASN A 38 0.15 -9.24 -15.08
C ASN A 38 -0.53 -10.10 -14.01
N ALA A 39 0.10 -11.20 -13.61
CA ALA A 39 -0.48 -12.06 -12.57
C ALA A 39 -0.60 -11.32 -11.23
N LYS A 40 0.45 -10.60 -10.84
CA LYS A 40 0.42 -9.78 -9.61
C LYS A 40 -0.57 -8.63 -9.74
N ARG A 41 -0.64 -8.00 -10.92
CA ARG A 41 -1.61 -6.93 -11.17
C ARG A 41 -3.04 -7.43 -11.03
N GLU A 42 -3.35 -8.61 -11.58
CA GLU A 42 -4.68 -9.21 -11.47
C GLU A 42 -5.06 -9.50 -10.01
N VAL A 43 -4.12 -10.01 -9.22
CA VAL A 43 -4.35 -10.22 -7.78
C VAL A 43 -4.65 -8.90 -7.08
N MET A 44 -3.88 -7.86 -7.39
CA MET A 44 -4.14 -6.52 -6.83
C MET A 44 -5.55 -6.03 -7.16
N ILE A 45 -5.96 -6.16 -8.41
CA ILE A 45 -7.30 -5.72 -8.86
C ILE A 45 -8.38 -6.53 -8.14
N GLU A 46 -8.20 -7.83 -8.04
CA GLU A 46 -9.15 -8.71 -7.37
C GLU A 46 -9.29 -8.34 -5.88
N ARG A 47 -8.17 -8.08 -5.20
CA ARG A 47 -8.16 -7.72 -3.78
C ARG A 47 -8.70 -6.32 -3.51
N SER A 48 -8.41 -5.34 -4.37
CA SER A 48 -8.70 -3.92 -4.13
C SER A 48 -9.93 -3.40 -4.87
N ALA A 49 -10.38 -4.09 -5.92
CA ALA A 49 -11.35 -3.61 -6.89
C ALA A 49 -10.88 -2.33 -7.59
N ARG A 50 -9.56 -2.09 -7.63
CA ARG A 50 -8.96 -0.90 -8.25
C ARG A 50 -7.82 -1.32 -9.18
N THR A 51 -7.52 -0.46 -10.17
CA THR A 51 -6.49 -0.70 -11.18
C THR A 51 -5.26 0.17 -10.99
N THR A 52 -5.26 1.04 -9.98
CA THR A 52 -4.19 2.02 -9.75
C THR A 52 -3.21 1.55 -8.68
N VAL A 53 -2.01 2.09 -8.70
CA VAL A 53 -1.00 1.90 -7.67
C VAL A 53 -0.71 3.24 -6.98
N PRO A 54 -0.32 3.26 -5.70
CA PRO A 54 -0.15 2.09 -4.84
C PRO A 54 -1.50 1.53 -4.35
N GLN A 55 -1.52 0.26 -3.96
CA GLN A 55 -2.63 -0.32 -3.20
C GLN A 55 -2.05 -0.97 -1.95
N ILE A 56 -2.55 -0.58 -0.79
CA ILE A 56 -2.00 -0.97 0.51
C ILE A 56 -3.00 -1.83 1.27
N PHE A 57 -2.50 -2.92 1.87
CA PHE A 57 -3.28 -3.83 2.69
C PHE A 57 -2.55 -4.02 4.02
N ILE A 58 -3.29 -3.93 5.13
CA ILE A 58 -2.75 -4.18 6.48
C ILE A 58 -3.53 -5.32 7.08
N ASP A 59 -2.84 -6.43 7.39
CA ASP A 59 -3.43 -7.67 7.89
C ASP A 59 -4.60 -8.15 7.01
N GLY A 60 -4.43 -8.05 5.67
CA GLY A 60 -5.43 -8.43 4.69
C GLY A 60 -6.54 -7.41 4.46
N ARG A 61 -6.58 -6.34 5.26
CA ARG A 61 -7.58 -5.28 5.14
C ARG A 61 -7.13 -4.24 4.11
N HIS A 62 -7.98 -3.95 3.14
CA HIS A 62 -7.70 -2.94 2.12
C HIS A 62 -7.75 -1.53 2.72
N ILE A 63 -6.61 -0.86 2.69
CA ILE A 63 -6.52 0.54 3.14
C ILE A 63 -6.81 1.49 1.97
N GLY A 64 -6.26 1.18 0.80
CA GLY A 64 -6.43 1.98 -0.39
C GLY A 64 -5.12 2.45 -0.98
N GLY A 65 -5.13 3.61 -1.62
CA GLY A 65 -3.97 4.23 -2.23
C GLY A 65 -3.20 5.15 -1.29
N CYS A 66 -2.31 5.96 -1.87
CA CYS A 66 -1.49 6.91 -1.12
C CYS A 66 -2.34 7.92 -0.33
N ASP A 67 -3.34 8.52 -0.99
CA ASP A 67 -4.20 9.52 -0.33
C ASP A 67 -4.99 8.89 0.82
N ASP A 68 -5.49 7.69 0.62
CA ASP A 68 -6.23 6.96 1.66
C ASP A 68 -5.33 6.68 2.87
N LEU A 69 -4.07 6.31 2.62
CA LEU A 69 -3.10 6.04 3.68
C LEU A 69 -2.80 7.30 4.49
N TYR A 70 -2.54 8.43 3.82
CA TYR A 70 -2.26 9.70 4.48
C TYR A 70 -3.47 10.22 5.24
N GLU A 71 -4.68 10.07 4.69
CA GLU A 71 -5.91 10.45 5.36
C GLU A 71 -6.12 9.64 6.63
N LEU A 72 -5.90 8.33 6.56
CA LEU A 72 -6.01 7.45 7.73
C LEU A 72 -5.01 7.87 8.81
N ASP A 73 -3.78 8.19 8.42
CA ASP A 73 -2.76 8.66 9.35
C ASP A 73 -3.16 9.99 10.00
N ALA A 74 -3.67 10.94 9.21
CA ALA A 74 -4.11 12.24 9.72
C ALA A 74 -5.23 12.13 10.74
N ARG A 75 -6.07 11.10 10.62
CA ARG A 75 -7.15 10.83 11.59
C ARG A 75 -6.69 10.04 12.81
N GLY A 76 -5.41 9.70 12.87
CA GLY A 76 -4.87 8.88 13.95
C GLY A 76 -5.23 7.40 13.86
N GLY A 77 -5.72 6.94 12.72
CA GLY A 77 -6.16 5.57 12.52
C GLY A 77 -5.08 4.61 12.02
N LEU A 78 -3.96 5.15 11.53
CA LEU A 78 -2.89 4.30 10.98
C LEU A 78 -2.05 3.65 12.08
N ASP A 79 -1.56 4.43 13.04
CA ASP A 79 -0.67 3.92 14.09
C ASP A 79 -1.24 2.71 14.84
N PRO A 80 -2.54 2.68 15.21
CA PRO A 80 -3.09 1.52 15.88
C PRO A 80 -3.08 0.24 15.03
N LEU A 81 -2.97 0.35 13.72
CA LEU A 81 -2.93 -0.79 12.81
C LEU A 81 -1.52 -1.33 12.59
N LEU A 82 -0.50 -0.60 13.01
CA LEU A 82 0.91 -0.94 12.77
C LEU A 82 1.58 -1.74 13.93
#